data_f98456ee8d4505a4c13ac241704bacec
#
_entry.id   f98456ee8d4505a4c13ac241704bacec
#
_cell.length_a   1.000
_cell.length_b   1.000
_cell.length_c   1.000
_cell.angle_alpha   90.00
_cell.angle_beta   90.00
_cell.angle_gamma   90.00
#
_symmetry.space_group_name_H-M   'P 1'
#
loop_
_entity.id
_entity.type
_entity.pdbx_description
1 polymer ?
#
loop_
_entity_poly.entity_id
_entity_poly.type
_entity_poly.pdbx_seq_one_letter_code
_entity_poly.pdbx_strand_id
1 'polypeptide(L)'
;MLAYPPPHYILFEPLNDVETQKVWKDYKIQHTDMCEFSEIDAAEINSVDTFAPWFYNWISQVAVKQANRIRILMVYHAEFLTFSCQQMIRRSLEERSFKCRVWFHVEDPSTLQGAIQSRCIVKRMKTSINTPKIRQL
;
A
#
# COMPACT_ATOMS: atom_id res chain seq x y z
N MET A 1 -6.28 -11.83 9.00
CA MET A 1 -5.15 -12.31 8.20
C MET A 1 -5.31 -11.92 6.75
N LEU A 2 -4.25 -11.47 6.13
CA LEU A 2 -4.33 -11.03 4.75
C LEU A 2 -4.20 -12.20 3.79
N ALA A 3 -4.91 -12.09 2.67
CA ALA A 3 -5.04 -13.20 1.73
C ALA A 3 -3.79 -13.40 0.87
N TYR A 4 -3.57 -14.61 0.39
CA TYR A 4 -2.61 -14.92 -0.65
C TYR A 4 -3.31 -15.74 -1.73
N PRO A 5 -3.20 -15.39 -3.02
CA PRO A 5 -2.48 -14.21 -3.54
C PRO A 5 -3.17 -12.92 -3.08
N PRO A 6 -2.38 -11.87 -2.89
CA PRO A 6 -2.95 -10.66 -2.31
C PRO A 6 -3.71 -9.84 -3.34
N PRO A 7 -4.79 -9.17 -2.92
CA PRO A 7 -5.37 -8.11 -3.74
C PRO A 7 -4.63 -6.81 -3.52
N HIS A 8 -5.12 -5.72 -4.13
CA HIS A 8 -4.73 -4.40 -3.70
C HIS A 8 -5.47 -4.10 -2.40
N TYR A 9 -4.77 -3.54 -1.42
CA TYR A 9 -5.35 -3.24 -0.12
C TYR A 9 -5.28 -1.76 0.20
N ILE A 10 -6.29 -1.26 0.89
CA ILE A 10 -6.20 -0.03 1.65
C ILE A 10 -6.27 -0.44 3.10
N LEU A 11 -5.16 -0.27 3.81
CA LEU A 11 -5.05 -0.62 5.22
C LEU A 11 -5.27 0.64 6.03
N PHE A 12 -6.39 0.70 6.70
CA PHE A 12 -6.89 1.88 7.35
C PHE A 12 -6.58 1.78 8.85
N GLU A 13 -5.75 2.70 9.33
CA GLU A 13 -5.37 2.72 10.73
C GLU A 13 -5.34 4.16 11.22
N PRO A 14 -6.35 4.61 11.98
CA PRO A 14 -6.35 5.96 12.55
C PRO A 14 -5.21 6.12 13.54
N LEU A 15 -4.67 7.32 13.63
CA LEU A 15 -3.73 7.76 14.65
C LEU A 15 -2.27 7.34 14.42
N ASN A 16 -2.02 6.17 13.84
CA ASN A 16 -0.64 5.74 13.64
C ASN A 16 -0.60 4.62 12.60
N ASP A 17 0.57 4.00 12.45
CA ASP A 17 0.76 2.91 11.50
C ASP A 17 1.38 1.66 12.13
N VAL A 18 1.29 1.55 13.45
CA VAL A 18 1.98 0.48 14.18
C VAL A 18 1.47 -0.89 13.77
N GLU A 19 0.16 -1.07 13.72
CA GLU A 19 -0.40 -2.36 13.35
C GLU A 19 -0.18 -2.65 11.86
N THR A 20 -0.24 -1.62 11.03
CA THR A 20 0.04 -1.78 9.60
C THR A 20 1.48 -2.26 9.37
N GLN A 21 2.44 -1.68 10.09
CA GLN A 21 3.82 -2.13 9.99
C GLN A 21 3.98 -3.57 10.42
N LYS A 22 3.29 -3.96 11.48
CA LYS A 22 3.36 -5.33 11.98
C LYS A 22 2.78 -6.31 10.97
N VAL A 23 1.64 -6.00 10.41
CA VAL A 23 0.99 -6.85 9.42
C VAL A 23 1.88 -6.98 8.17
N TRP A 24 2.46 -5.87 7.74
CA TRP A 24 3.35 -5.84 6.58
C TRP A 24 4.58 -6.72 6.82
N LYS A 25 5.19 -6.57 7.98
CA LYS A 25 6.37 -7.37 8.33
C LYS A 25 6.05 -8.87 8.36
N ASP A 26 4.93 -9.22 8.98
CA ASP A 26 4.53 -10.62 9.07
C ASP A 26 4.24 -11.20 7.68
N TYR A 27 3.59 -10.43 6.83
CA TYR A 27 3.29 -10.88 5.47
C TYR A 27 4.57 -11.10 4.67
N LYS A 28 5.55 -10.21 4.82
CA LYS A 28 6.84 -10.37 4.13
C LYS A 28 7.53 -11.65 4.56
N ILE A 29 7.49 -11.95 5.84
CA ILE A 29 8.11 -13.18 6.34
C ILE A 29 7.41 -14.41 5.79
N GLN A 30 6.10 -14.39 5.76
CA GLN A 30 5.31 -15.54 5.31
C GLN A 30 5.43 -15.82 3.82
N HIS A 31 5.67 -14.79 3.01
CA HIS A 31 5.62 -14.94 1.56
C HIS A 31 6.90 -14.53 0.86
N THR A 32 8.02 -14.65 1.55
CA THR A 32 9.33 -14.29 1.02
C THR A 32 9.65 -14.98 -0.32
N ASP A 33 9.24 -16.23 -0.45
CA ASP A 33 9.57 -16.99 -1.66
C ASP A 33 8.63 -16.71 -2.82
N MET A 34 7.47 -16.11 -2.54
CA MET A 34 6.43 -15.94 -3.55
C MET A 34 6.30 -14.52 -4.03
N CYS A 35 6.83 -13.56 -3.29
CA CYS A 35 6.62 -12.14 -3.57
C CYS A 35 7.91 -11.35 -3.47
N GLU A 36 7.94 -10.22 -4.18
CA GLU A 36 8.96 -9.20 -3.98
C GLU A 36 8.29 -8.01 -3.32
N PHE A 37 8.95 -7.43 -2.32
CA PHE A 37 8.36 -6.39 -1.51
C PHE A 37 9.13 -5.09 -1.64
N SER A 38 8.42 -3.99 -1.79
CA SER A 38 8.99 -2.64 -1.78
C SER A 38 8.10 -1.75 -0.93
N GLU A 39 8.68 -0.68 -0.42
CA GLU A 39 7.89 0.24 0.39
C GLU A 39 8.40 1.66 0.22
N ILE A 40 7.48 2.62 0.29
CA ILE A 40 7.80 4.04 0.29
C ILE A 40 6.93 4.71 1.33
N ASP A 41 7.38 5.89 1.74
CA ASP A 41 6.62 6.74 2.65
C ASP A 41 6.22 7.99 1.87
N ALA A 42 4.92 8.16 1.65
CA ALA A 42 4.42 9.30 0.88
C ALA A 42 4.59 10.61 1.63
N ALA A 43 4.89 10.58 2.91
CA ALA A 43 5.25 11.80 3.62
C ALA A 43 6.58 12.37 3.12
N GLU A 44 7.43 11.53 2.52
CA GLU A 44 8.73 11.94 2.02
C GLU A 44 8.79 12.00 0.50
N ILE A 45 8.08 11.09 -0.18
CA ILE A 45 8.09 11.01 -1.65
C ILE A 45 6.67 11.21 -2.11
N ASN A 46 6.26 12.45 -2.33
CA ASN A 46 4.87 12.75 -2.64
C ASN A 46 4.65 13.66 -3.84
N SER A 47 5.69 14.28 -4.38
CA SER A 47 5.53 15.14 -5.55
C SER A 47 5.71 14.33 -6.81
N VAL A 48 5.13 14.81 -7.92
CA VAL A 48 5.28 14.12 -9.20
C VAL A 48 6.76 14.02 -9.59
N ASP A 49 7.53 15.07 -9.30
CA ASP A 49 8.94 15.09 -9.70
C ASP A 49 9.78 14.01 -9.03
N THR A 50 9.44 13.66 -7.79
CA THR A 50 10.19 12.63 -7.06
C THR A 50 9.53 11.26 -7.18
N PHE A 51 8.21 11.23 -7.18
CA PHE A 51 7.48 9.96 -7.21
C PHE A 51 7.49 9.31 -8.59
N ALA A 52 7.31 10.11 -9.65
CA ALA A 52 7.11 9.53 -10.97
C ALA A 52 8.30 8.71 -11.47
N PRO A 53 9.54 9.21 -11.40
CA PRO A 53 10.66 8.40 -11.89
C PRO A 53 10.81 7.11 -11.07
N TRP A 54 10.62 7.19 -9.77
CA TRP A 54 10.75 6.02 -8.92
C TRP A 54 9.67 5.00 -9.24
N PHE A 55 8.42 5.46 -9.38
CA PHE A 55 7.31 4.56 -9.62
C PHE A 55 7.38 3.88 -10.98
N TYR A 56 7.71 4.64 -12.01
CA TYR A 56 7.86 4.07 -13.35
C TYR A 56 8.98 3.05 -13.39
N ASN A 57 10.08 3.33 -12.71
CA ASN A 57 11.17 2.36 -12.64
C ASN A 57 10.72 1.09 -11.92
N TRP A 58 9.99 1.24 -10.82
CA TRP A 58 9.52 0.08 -10.07
C TRP A 58 8.57 -0.78 -10.90
N ILE A 59 7.59 -0.14 -11.55
CA ILE A 59 6.56 -0.89 -12.27
C ILE A 59 7.11 -1.56 -13.52
N SER A 60 8.12 -0.97 -14.15
CA SER A 60 8.69 -1.52 -15.38
C SER A 60 9.58 -2.74 -15.14
N GLN A 61 10.05 -2.94 -13.91
CA GLN A 61 10.90 -4.08 -13.60
C GLN A 61 10.15 -5.40 -13.55
N VAL A 62 8.84 -5.35 -13.55
CA VAL A 62 8.03 -6.55 -13.39
C VAL A 62 8.32 -7.59 -14.45
N ALA A 63 8.45 -7.15 -15.71
CA ALA A 63 8.58 -8.07 -16.82
C ALA A 63 9.96 -8.73 -16.89
N VAL A 64 10.94 -8.18 -16.19
CA VAL A 64 12.33 -8.63 -16.33
C VAL A 64 12.69 -9.70 -15.31
N LYS A 65 12.01 -9.68 -14.16
CA LYS A 65 12.34 -10.57 -13.06
C LYS A 65 11.53 -11.85 -13.15
N GLN A 66 11.54 -12.59 -12.09
CA GLN A 66 10.96 -13.93 -12.05
C GLN A 66 9.46 -13.88 -12.34
N ALA A 67 9.07 -14.58 -13.38
CA ALA A 67 7.72 -14.48 -13.92
C ALA A 67 6.63 -14.92 -12.94
N ASN A 68 6.98 -15.73 -11.96
CA ASN A 68 5.98 -16.28 -11.04
C ASN A 68 5.83 -15.49 -9.75
N ARG A 69 6.61 -14.42 -9.58
CA ARG A 69 6.57 -13.66 -8.33
C ARG A 69 5.71 -12.43 -8.50
N ILE A 70 4.92 -12.17 -7.47
CA ILE A 70 4.08 -10.97 -7.41
C ILE A 70 4.88 -9.88 -6.71
N ARG A 71 4.85 -8.68 -7.27
CA ARG A 71 5.51 -7.53 -6.66
C ARG A 71 4.48 -6.73 -5.91
N ILE A 72 4.78 -6.42 -4.66
CA ILE A 72 3.88 -5.68 -3.79
C ILE A 72 4.59 -4.42 -3.30
N LEU A 73 3.93 -3.29 -3.51
CA LEU A 73 4.42 -2.00 -3.03
C LEU A 73 3.52 -1.54 -1.88
N MET A 74 4.14 -1.27 -0.73
CA MET A 74 3.44 -0.62 0.37
C MET A 74 3.70 0.87 0.32
N VAL A 75 2.64 1.66 0.29
CA VAL A 75 2.72 3.11 0.34
C VAL A 75 2.22 3.56 1.70
N TYR A 76 3.15 3.91 2.58
CA TYR A 76 2.79 4.43 3.89
C TYR A 76 2.35 5.88 3.77
N HIS A 77 1.38 6.26 4.59
CA HIS A 77 0.87 7.64 4.68
C HIS A 77 0.41 8.14 3.32
N ALA A 78 -0.37 7.32 2.63
CA ALA A 78 -0.76 7.58 1.26
C ALA A 78 -1.63 8.83 1.11
N GLU A 79 -2.19 9.35 2.19
CA GLU A 79 -2.95 10.59 2.15
C GLU A 79 -2.08 11.78 1.74
N PHE A 80 -0.76 11.66 1.84
CA PHE A 80 0.14 12.72 1.40
C PHE A 80 0.44 12.70 -0.09
N LEU A 81 0.01 11.67 -0.81
CA LEU A 81 0.20 11.63 -2.26
C LEU A 81 -0.60 12.74 -2.93
N THR A 82 0.03 13.44 -3.88
CA THR A 82 -0.69 14.44 -4.66
C THR A 82 -1.70 13.77 -5.56
N PHE A 83 -2.63 14.58 -6.09
CA PHE A 83 -3.62 14.08 -7.03
C PHE A 83 -2.96 13.39 -8.22
N SER A 84 -1.91 14.01 -8.76
CA SER A 84 -1.21 13.45 -9.93
C SER A 84 -0.55 12.11 -9.62
N CYS A 85 0.04 11.98 -8.45
CA CYS A 85 0.65 10.71 -8.05
C CYS A 85 -0.41 9.61 -7.91
N GLN A 86 -1.56 9.96 -7.33
CA GLN A 86 -2.64 9.00 -7.23
C GLN A 86 -3.16 8.58 -8.59
N GLN A 87 -3.22 9.50 -9.55
CA GLN A 87 -3.64 9.18 -10.91
C GLN A 87 -2.68 8.20 -11.58
N MET A 88 -1.39 8.37 -11.37
CA MET A 88 -0.39 7.43 -11.90
C MET A 88 -0.60 6.04 -11.36
N ILE A 89 -0.80 5.94 -10.05
CA ILE A 89 -1.02 4.63 -9.43
C ILE A 89 -2.32 4.02 -9.95
N ARG A 90 -3.38 4.80 -10.00
CA ARG A 90 -4.67 4.32 -10.48
C ARG A 90 -4.56 3.70 -11.88
N ARG A 91 -3.87 4.39 -12.76
CA ARG A 91 -3.68 3.89 -14.13
C ARG A 91 -2.96 2.56 -14.13
N SER A 92 -1.95 2.43 -13.28
CA SER A 92 -1.18 1.19 -13.19
C SER A 92 -1.98 0.04 -12.58
N LEU A 93 -2.87 0.34 -11.64
CA LEU A 93 -3.74 -0.68 -11.09
C LEU A 93 -4.64 -1.27 -12.17
N GLU A 94 -5.01 -0.46 -13.15
CA GLU A 94 -5.85 -0.93 -14.25
C GLU A 94 -5.07 -1.74 -15.27
N GLU A 95 -3.83 -1.36 -15.53
CA GLU A 95 -3.06 -1.90 -16.65
C GLU A 95 -2.13 -3.03 -16.28
N ARG A 96 -1.65 -3.07 -15.04
CA ARG A 96 -0.59 -3.99 -14.65
C ARG A 96 -0.87 -4.77 -13.38
N SER A 97 -2.14 -4.89 -13.00
CA SER A 97 -2.48 -5.45 -11.71
C SER A 97 -2.21 -6.94 -11.57
N PHE A 98 -2.05 -7.67 -12.67
CA PHE A 98 -1.93 -9.11 -12.52
C PHE A 98 -0.57 -9.54 -11.94
N LYS A 99 0.46 -8.72 -12.06
CA LYS A 99 1.78 -9.02 -11.48
C LYS A 99 2.19 -8.08 -10.37
N CYS A 100 1.50 -6.96 -10.24
CA CYS A 100 1.83 -5.93 -9.25
C CYS A 100 0.64 -5.69 -8.36
N ARG A 101 0.91 -5.50 -7.09
CA ARG A 101 -0.11 -5.09 -6.14
C ARG A 101 0.37 -3.84 -5.42
N VAL A 102 -0.55 -2.96 -5.12
CA VAL A 102 -0.24 -1.77 -4.32
C VAL A 102 -1.11 -1.81 -3.07
N TRP A 103 -0.46 -1.69 -1.92
CA TRP A 103 -1.12 -1.58 -0.63
C TRP A 103 -0.91 -0.18 -0.12
N PHE A 104 -1.97 0.42 0.39
CA PHE A 104 -1.94 1.79 0.88
C PHE A 104 -2.22 1.81 2.37
N HIS A 105 -1.39 2.53 3.12
CA HIS A 105 -1.71 2.84 4.50
C HIS A 105 -2.27 4.25 4.54
N VAL A 106 -3.44 4.43 5.17
CA VAL A 106 -4.07 5.73 5.36
C VAL A 106 -4.70 5.80 6.73
N GLU A 107 -4.86 7.02 7.22
CA GLU A 107 -5.64 7.23 8.44
C GLU A 107 -7.14 7.31 8.13
N ASP A 108 -7.49 7.69 6.91
CA ASP A 108 -8.87 7.80 6.48
C ASP A 108 -8.94 7.41 4.99
N PRO A 109 -9.64 6.33 4.64
CA PRO A 109 -9.70 5.89 3.24
C PRO A 109 -10.26 6.94 2.28
N SER A 110 -11.09 7.85 2.78
CA SER A 110 -11.70 8.87 1.92
C SER A 110 -10.68 9.86 1.36
N THR A 111 -9.45 9.86 1.87
CA THR A 111 -8.40 10.72 1.34
C THR A 111 -7.85 10.23 0.01
N LEU A 112 -8.14 8.99 -0.37
CA LEU A 112 -7.74 8.46 -1.66
C LEU A 112 -8.86 8.62 -2.68
N GLN A 113 -8.49 8.74 -3.95
CA GLN A 113 -9.46 8.88 -5.02
C GLN A 113 -10.42 7.70 -5.06
N GLY A 114 -11.68 7.99 -5.41
CA GLY A 114 -12.70 6.95 -5.47
C GLY A 114 -12.33 5.79 -6.40
N ALA A 115 -11.65 6.10 -7.50
CA ALA A 115 -11.23 5.07 -8.44
C ALA A 115 -10.19 4.11 -7.84
N ILE A 116 -9.35 4.61 -6.92
CA ILE A 116 -8.43 3.75 -6.19
C ILE A 116 -9.20 2.92 -5.17
N GLN A 117 -10.09 3.56 -4.43
CA GLN A 117 -10.88 2.85 -3.42
C GLN A 117 -11.68 1.70 -4.03
N SER A 118 -12.23 1.90 -5.21
CA SER A 118 -13.06 0.87 -5.84
C SER A 118 -12.25 -0.33 -6.34
N ARG A 119 -10.94 -0.18 -6.47
CA ARG A 119 -10.08 -1.26 -6.94
C ARG A 119 -9.34 -1.98 -5.83
N CYS A 120 -9.59 -1.58 -4.58
CA CYS A 120 -8.88 -2.13 -3.44
C CYS A 120 -9.86 -2.73 -2.45
N ILE A 121 -9.37 -3.66 -1.67
CA ILE A 121 -10.09 -4.14 -0.51
C ILE A 121 -9.69 -3.26 0.67
N VAL A 122 -10.66 -2.63 1.31
CA VAL A 122 -10.42 -1.75 2.45
C VAL A 122 -10.49 -2.59 3.70
N LYS A 123 -9.43 -2.51 4.50
CA LYS A 123 -9.35 -3.30 5.71
C LYS A 123 -8.91 -2.42 6.87
N ARG A 124 -9.72 -2.39 7.91
CA ARG A 124 -9.36 -1.64 9.11
C ARG A 124 -8.36 -2.44 9.92
N MET A 125 -7.26 -1.77 10.28
CA MET A 125 -6.28 -2.37 11.17
C MET A 125 -6.72 -2.16 12.61
N LYS A 126 -6.58 -3.17 13.42
CA LYS A 126 -6.83 -3.04 14.83
C LYS A 126 -5.70 -2.26 15.46
N THR A 127 -6.01 -1.15 16.06
CA THR A 127 -4.96 -0.41 16.75
C THR A 127 -4.51 -1.18 17.97
N SER A 128 -3.21 -1.24 18.18
CA SER A 128 -2.65 -1.87 19.36
C SER A 128 -2.63 -0.93 20.55
N ILE A 129 -3.00 0.31 20.35
CA ILE A 129 -3.08 1.26 21.44
C ILE A 129 -4.24 0.88 22.33
N ASN A 130 -4.03 0.95 23.60
CA ASN A 130 -5.03 0.60 24.55
C ASN A 130 -6.07 1.66 24.70
N THR A 131 -6.83 1.83 23.67
CA THR A 131 -7.87 2.82 23.62
C THR A 131 -8.87 2.72 24.77
N PRO A 132 -9.26 1.52 25.19
CA PRO A 132 -10.19 1.46 26.33
C PRO A 132 -9.71 2.17 27.56
N LYS A 133 -8.42 2.10 27.85
CA LYS A 133 -7.90 2.79 29.01
C LYS A 133 -8.04 4.30 28.90
N ILE A 134 -7.77 4.82 27.75
CA ILE A 134 -7.85 6.25 27.54
C ILE A 134 -9.28 6.72 27.72
N ARG A 135 -10.23 5.98 27.22
CA ARG A 135 -11.60 6.38 27.28
C ARG A 135 -12.22 6.26 28.66
N GLN A 136 -11.64 5.48 29.51
CA GLN A 136 -12.15 5.31 30.86
C GLN A 136 -11.82 6.48 31.75
N LEU A 137 -10.97 7.33 31.31
CA LEU A 137 -10.70 8.55 32.05
C LEU A 137 -11.83 9.54 31.90
#